data_c3a0024acf011f16a78e4a3e1f580faa
#
_entry.id   c3a0024acf011f16a78e4a3e1f580faa
#
_cell.length_a   1.000
_cell.length_b   1.000
_cell.length_c   1.000
_cell.angle_alpha   90.00
_cell.angle_beta   90.00
_cell.angle_gamma   90.00
#
_symmetry.space_group_name_H-M   'P 1'
#
loop_
_entity.id
_entity.type
_entity.pdbx_description
1 polymer ?
#
loop_
_entity_poly.entity_id
_entity_poly.type
_entity_poly.pdbx_seq_one_letter_code
_entity_poly.pdbx_strand_id
1 'polypeptide(L)'
;MTNEKNHDMSRREFLRRLGLGAGSAMALMALEPLKALADDKQKPTSDAASNHMTYRVQHGSGEQISLLGFGMMRLPREQTEVNRLVDYAIEHGVNYFDTAPMYMGGQSEVLTGHALSRHPREKFYVATKMSNQQQRLWSFEESKALYERSMERLKVDYIDYYLLHSIGGGMDTLRGRFLDNGQHRPLGFPLGGVIS
;
A
#
# COMPACT_ATOMS: atom_id res chain seq x y z
N MET A 1 -8.44 -30.29 -38.62
CA MET A 1 -8.56 -28.91 -38.12
C MET A 1 -9.58 -28.93 -37.00
N THR A 2 -9.15 -29.17 -35.79
CA THR A 2 -10.01 -29.23 -34.58
C THR A 2 -9.87 -27.91 -33.84
N ASN A 3 -11.00 -27.21 -33.73
CA ASN A 3 -11.12 -25.91 -33.11
C ASN A 3 -11.28 -26.11 -31.58
N GLU A 4 -10.20 -25.96 -30.81
CA GLU A 4 -10.25 -25.94 -29.35
C GLU A 4 -10.84 -24.61 -28.91
N LYS A 5 -12.11 -24.62 -28.51
CA LYS A 5 -12.75 -23.52 -27.79
C LYS A 5 -12.18 -23.48 -26.36
N ASN A 6 -11.32 -22.51 -26.08
CA ASN A 6 -10.99 -22.10 -24.74
C ASN A 6 -12.28 -21.73 -23.98
N HIS A 7 -12.72 -22.59 -23.10
CA HIS A 7 -13.85 -22.36 -22.22
C HIS A 7 -13.35 -21.61 -20.99
N ASP A 8 -13.39 -20.30 -21.06
CA ASP A 8 -13.16 -19.44 -19.89
C ASP A 8 -14.27 -19.71 -18.87
N MET A 9 -13.92 -20.42 -17.81
CA MET A 9 -14.85 -20.85 -16.77
C MET A 9 -15.28 -19.66 -15.94
N SER A 10 -16.58 -19.31 -15.96
CA SER A 10 -17.11 -18.20 -15.17
C SER A 10 -16.97 -18.48 -13.66
N ARG A 11 -16.84 -17.42 -12.84
CA ARG A 11 -16.77 -17.53 -11.37
C ARG A 11 -17.94 -18.32 -10.78
N ARG A 12 -19.09 -18.28 -11.41
CA ARG A 12 -20.30 -19.00 -11.02
C ARG A 12 -20.17 -20.51 -11.29
N GLU A 13 -19.55 -20.88 -12.40
CA GLU A 13 -19.26 -22.27 -12.78
C GLU A 13 -18.21 -22.90 -11.87
N PHE A 14 -17.16 -22.13 -11.51
CA PHE A 14 -16.14 -22.52 -10.55
C PHE A 14 -16.74 -22.82 -9.17
N LEU A 15 -17.61 -21.97 -8.65
CA LEU A 15 -18.27 -22.18 -7.36
C LEU A 15 -19.23 -23.38 -7.36
N ARG A 16 -19.90 -23.66 -8.49
CA ARG A 16 -20.72 -24.88 -8.66
C ARG A 16 -19.88 -26.15 -8.62
N ARG A 17 -18.69 -26.15 -9.22
CA ARG A 17 -17.80 -27.30 -9.27
C ARG A 17 -17.06 -27.57 -7.96
N LEU A 18 -16.95 -26.57 -7.06
CA LEU A 18 -16.38 -26.71 -5.73
C LEU A 18 -17.28 -27.46 -4.73
N GLY A 19 -18.30 -28.20 -5.21
CA GLY A 19 -18.99 -29.20 -4.40
C GLY A 19 -20.12 -28.65 -3.50
N LEU A 20 -20.67 -27.50 -3.78
CA LEU A 20 -21.97 -27.09 -3.27
C LEU A 20 -23.07 -27.81 -4.08
N GLY A 21 -22.98 -29.15 -4.13
CA GLY A 21 -24.02 -30.04 -4.61
C GLY A 21 -25.25 -29.95 -3.72
N ALA A 22 -26.41 -29.98 -4.33
CA ALA A 22 -27.72 -29.95 -3.72
C ALA A 22 -27.84 -31.00 -2.58
N GLY A 23 -27.68 -30.57 -1.33
CA GLY A 23 -27.77 -31.46 -0.18
C GLY A 23 -27.74 -30.83 1.19
N SER A 24 -27.74 -29.52 1.33
CA SER A 24 -27.70 -28.88 2.65
C SER A 24 -28.59 -27.62 2.68
N ALA A 25 -29.89 -27.82 2.91
CA ALA A 25 -30.83 -26.72 3.18
C ALA A 25 -30.49 -25.91 4.45
N MET A 26 -29.54 -26.34 5.24
CA MET A 26 -29.04 -25.64 6.46
C MET A 26 -27.97 -24.59 6.20
N ALA A 27 -27.32 -24.59 5.04
CA ALA A 27 -26.28 -23.60 4.72
C ALA A 27 -26.81 -22.28 4.14
N LEU A 28 -28.12 -22.24 3.81
CA LEU A 28 -28.70 -21.03 3.22
C LEU A 28 -29.02 -19.93 4.24
N MET A 29 -29.24 -20.26 5.52
CA MET A 29 -29.58 -19.26 6.56
C MET A 29 -28.37 -18.48 7.08
N ALA A 30 -27.13 -18.94 6.82
CA ALA A 30 -25.91 -18.22 7.20
C ALA A 30 -25.39 -17.26 6.11
N LEU A 31 -26.03 -17.19 4.94
CA LEU A 31 -25.61 -16.39 3.79
C LEU A 31 -26.36 -15.05 3.64
N GLU A 32 -27.35 -14.80 4.47
CA GLU A 32 -28.11 -13.54 4.43
C GLU A 32 -27.24 -12.30 4.73
N PRO A 33 -26.26 -12.32 5.67
CA PRO A 33 -25.36 -11.18 5.86
C PRO A 33 -24.44 -10.92 4.67
N LEU A 34 -24.11 -11.97 3.89
CA LEU A 34 -23.28 -11.81 2.68
C LEU A 34 -24.06 -11.25 1.48
N LYS A 35 -25.37 -11.43 1.45
CA LYS A 35 -26.20 -10.80 0.42
C LYS A 35 -26.29 -9.28 0.60
N ALA A 36 -26.39 -8.80 1.83
CA ALA A 36 -26.40 -7.38 2.14
C ALA A 36 -25.08 -6.69 1.75
N LEU A 37 -23.93 -7.41 1.75
CA LEU A 37 -22.65 -6.93 1.26
C LEU A 37 -22.50 -7.03 -0.27
N ALA A 38 -23.36 -7.79 -0.94
CA ALA A 38 -23.30 -8.00 -2.40
C ALA A 38 -24.26 -7.08 -3.18
N ASP A 39 -25.23 -6.48 -2.53
CA ASP A 39 -26.22 -5.59 -3.17
C ASP A 39 -25.75 -4.13 -3.29
N ASP A 40 -24.58 -3.77 -2.73
CA ASP A 40 -23.93 -2.49 -3.01
C ASP A 40 -23.05 -2.55 -4.30
N LYS A 41 -23.39 -3.45 -5.21
CA LYS A 41 -22.94 -3.40 -6.59
C LYS A 41 -23.83 -2.44 -7.36
N GLN A 42 -23.55 -1.18 -7.23
CA GLN A 42 -23.84 -0.21 -8.27
C GLN A 42 -23.18 -0.73 -9.55
N LYS A 43 -24.01 -1.36 -10.40
CA LYS A 43 -23.64 -1.80 -11.74
C LYS A 43 -22.97 -0.61 -12.41
N PRO A 44 -21.74 -0.72 -12.94
CA PRO A 44 -21.17 0.37 -13.71
C PRO A 44 -22.10 0.58 -14.91
N THR A 45 -22.85 1.66 -14.90
CA THR A 45 -23.51 2.15 -16.09
C THR A 45 -22.40 2.46 -17.09
N SER A 46 -22.56 1.97 -18.31
CA SER A 46 -21.64 2.15 -19.42
C SER A 46 -21.71 3.57 -19.97
N ASP A 47 -21.60 4.56 -19.10
CA ASP A 47 -21.42 5.94 -19.52
C ASP A 47 -19.93 6.21 -19.59
N ALA A 48 -19.51 6.77 -20.71
CA ALA A 48 -18.16 7.13 -21.12
C ALA A 48 -17.20 7.24 -19.95
N ALA A 49 -16.13 6.43 -19.93
CA ALA A 49 -15.14 6.31 -18.86
C ALA A 49 -14.85 7.68 -18.25
N SER A 50 -15.58 8.03 -17.21
CA SER A 50 -15.24 9.19 -16.41
C SER A 50 -13.93 8.81 -15.72
N ASN A 51 -12.87 9.52 -16.06
CA ASN A 51 -11.52 9.38 -15.54
C ASN A 51 -11.46 9.77 -14.04
N HIS A 52 -12.43 9.29 -13.24
CA HIS A 52 -12.52 9.64 -11.83
C HIS A 52 -11.88 8.58 -10.99
N MET A 53 -10.81 8.97 -10.29
CA MET A 53 -10.18 8.15 -9.26
C MET A 53 -11.20 7.82 -8.16
N THR A 54 -11.24 6.55 -7.76
CA THR A 54 -11.99 6.13 -6.59
C THR A 54 -11.14 6.31 -5.33
N TYR A 55 -11.72 6.91 -4.30
CA TYR A 55 -11.06 7.09 -2.99
C TYR A 55 -11.72 6.24 -1.93
N ARG A 56 -10.95 5.88 -0.92
CA ARG A 56 -11.41 5.25 0.31
C ARG A 56 -11.09 6.15 1.49
N VAL A 57 -12.04 6.28 2.39
CA VAL A 57 -11.84 7.00 3.65
C VAL A 57 -11.14 6.05 4.62
N GLN A 58 -10.01 6.47 5.17
CA GLN A 58 -9.37 5.73 6.24
C GLN A 58 -10.13 5.93 7.54
N HIS A 59 -10.50 4.80 8.18
CA HIS A 59 -11.22 4.81 9.44
C HIS A 59 -10.36 5.35 10.55
N GLY A 60 -10.30 6.35 11.07
CA GLY A 60 -9.48 6.89 12.17
C GLY A 60 -8.95 8.28 11.88
N SER A 61 -8.39 8.52 10.71
CA SER A 61 -7.91 9.84 10.32
C SER A 61 -8.91 10.63 9.47
N GLY A 62 -9.85 9.95 8.80
CA GLY A 62 -10.79 10.58 7.85
C GLY A 62 -10.18 10.94 6.50
N GLU A 63 -8.92 10.57 6.26
CA GLU A 63 -8.20 10.84 5.04
C GLU A 63 -8.78 10.07 3.85
N GLN A 64 -8.88 10.74 2.71
CA GLN A 64 -9.31 10.11 1.46
C GLN A 64 -8.11 9.65 0.65
N ILE A 65 -7.90 8.34 0.57
CA ILE A 65 -6.77 7.74 -0.15
C ILE A 65 -7.27 7.15 -1.46
N SER A 66 -6.54 7.43 -2.55
CA SER A 66 -6.84 6.85 -3.86
C SER A 66 -6.74 5.33 -3.81
N LEU A 67 -7.71 4.64 -4.41
CA LEU A 67 -7.74 3.18 -4.46
C LEU A 67 -6.54 2.62 -5.24
N LEU A 68 -6.01 3.38 -6.18
CA LEU A 68 -4.77 3.11 -6.88
C LEU A 68 -3.64 3.88 -6.19
N GLY A 69 -2.64 3.16 -5.64
CA GLY A 69 -1.39 3.73 -5.16
C GLY A 69 -0.29 3.63 -6.23
N PHE A 70 0.67 4.55 -6.17
CA PHE A 70 1.84 4.54 -7.06
C PHE A 70 3.04 3.90 -6.36
N GLY A 71 3.44 2.69 -6.80
CA GLY A 71 4.62 1.99 -6.28
C GLY A 71 5.91 2.50 -6.91
N MET A 72 6.80 3.04 -6.09
CA MET A 72 8.06 3.68 -6.51
C MET A 72 9.27 2.71 -6.54
N MET A 73 9.04 1.41 -6.45
CA MET A 73 10.11 0.41 -6.35
C MET A 73 10.97 0.30 -7.61
N ARG A 74 10.38 0.55 -8.78
CA ARG A 74 11.01 0.33 -10.10
C ARG A 74 10.90 1.56 -10.98
N LEU A 75 11.37 2.70 -10.48
CA LEU A 75 11.38 3.95 -11.23
C LEU A 75 12.40 3.93 -12.38
N PRO A 76 12.15 4.71 -13.43
CA PRO A 76 13.20 5.10 -14.35
C PRO A 76 14.38 5.75 -13.60
N ARG A 77 15.58 5.71 -14.17
CA ARG A 77 16.75 6.36 -13.56
C ARG A 77 16.77 7.87 -13.80
N GLU A 78 16.13 8.30 -14.86
CA GLU A 78 16.09 9.69 -15.28
C GLU A 78 15.03 10.46 -14.49
N GLN A 79 15.47 11.49 -13.75
CA GLN A 79 14.57 12.28 -12.90
C GLN A 79 13.43 12.94 -13.70
N THR A 80 13.70 13.38 -14.90
CA THR A 80 12.68 14.00 -15.77
C THR A 80 11.54 13.04 -16.10
N GLU A 81 11.87 11.78 -16.32
CA GLU A 81 10.84 10.76 -16.58
C GLU A 81 10.05 10.42 -15.30
N VAL A 82 10.71 10.35 -14.15
CA VAL A 82 10.04 10.18 -12.86
C VAL A 82 9.09 11.34 -12.59
N ASN A 83 9.53 12.57 -12.83
CA ASN A 83 8.69 13.76 -12.69
C ASN A 83 7.45 13.66 -13.55
N ARG A 84 7.60 13.32 -14.84
CA ARG A 84 6.49 13.15 -15.77
C ARG A 84 5.47 12.10 -15.30
N LEU A 85 5.96 10.97 -14.79
CA LEU A 85 5.09 9.89 -14.26
C LEU A 85 4.33 10.32 -13.00
N VAL A 86 4.99 11.03 -12.09
CA VAL A 86 4.37 11.54 -10.86
C VAL A 86 3.36 12.64 -11.17
N ASP A 87 3.71 13.58 -12.05
CA ASP A 87 2.78 14.62 -12.51
C ASP A 87 1.51 13.99 -13.09
N TYR A 88 1.68 13.05 -14.00
CA TYR A 88 0.56 12.33 -14.62
C TYR A 88 -0.30 11.59 -13.58
N ALA A 89 0.33 10.92 -12.61
CA ALA A 89 -0.39 10.21 -11.56
C ALA A 89 -1.24 11.16 -10.71
N ILE A 90 -0.68 12.28 -10.26
CA ILE A 90 -1.37 13.29 -9.46
C ILE A 90 -2.52 13.94 -10.26
N GLU A 91 -2.28 14.29 -11.52
CA GLU A 91 -3.29 14.85 -12.41
C GLU A 91 -4.49 13.91 -12.61
N HIS A 92 -4.24 12.58 -12.52
CA HIS A 92 -5.30 11.56 -12.62
C HIS A 92 -5.83 11.10 -11.26
N GLY A 93 -5.54 11.83 -10.20
CA GLY A 93 -6.12 11.65 -8.87
C GLY A 93 -5.42 10.62 -7.97
N VAL A 94 -4.26 10.08 -8.37
CA VAL A 94 -3.44 9.28 -7.46
C VAL A 94 -2.84 10.19 -6.40
N ASN A 95 -3.07 9.86 -5.14
CA ASN A 95 -2.53 10.62 -4.01
C ASN A 95 -1.73 9.80 -3.01
N TYR A 96 -1.45 8.52 -3.28
CA TYR A 96 -0.67 7.65 -2.41
C TYR A 96 0.56 7.10 -3.13
N PHE A 97 1.76 7.41 -2.60
CA PHE A 97 3.05 7.04 -3.18
C PHE A 97 3.85 6.19 -2.20
N ASP A 98 4.17 4.96 -2.61
CA ASP A 98 4.85 3.96 -1.76
C ASP A 98 6.29 3.73 -2.20
N THR A 99 7.23 3.98 -1.30
CA THR A 99 8.67 3.74 -1.51
C THR A 99 9.30 2.98 -0.34
N ALA A 100 10.61 2.80 -0.36
CA ALA A 100 11.40 2.26 0.75
C ALA A 100 12.89 2.63 0.62
N PRO A 101 13.63 2.72 1.74
CA PRO A 101 15.08 2.99 1.74
C PRO A 101 15.90 1.99 0.92
N MET A 102 15.42 0.75 0.77
CA MET A 102 16.14 -0.28 0.01
C MET A 102 15.86 -0.26 -1.49
N TYR A 103 14.81 0.44 -1.93
CA TYR A 103 14.45 0.44 -3.34
C TYR A 103 15.50 1.18 -4.17
N MET A 104 15.98 0.53 -5.21
CA MET A 104 17.03 1.06 -6.09
C MET A 104 18.30 1.53 -5.31
N GLY A 105 18.65 0.86 -4.21
CA GLY A 105 19.78 1.25 -3.37
C GLY A 105 19.62 2.61 -2.67
N GLY A 106 18.39 3.03 -2.39
CA GLY A 106 18.04 4.32 -1.78
C GLY A 106 17.70 5.41 -2.79
N GLN A 107 17.96 5.19 -4.09
CA GLN A 107 17.65 6.17 -5.14
C GLN A 107 16.14 6.39 -5.31
N SER A 108 15.33 5.39 -5.01
CA SER A 108 13.88 5.54 -5.11
C SER A 108 13.34 6.67 -4.23
N GLU A 109 13.77 6.77 -2.98
CA GLU A 109 13.36 7.89 -2.09
C GLU A 109 13.84 9.24 -2.61
N VAL A 110 15.06 9.31 -3.13
CA VAL A 110 15.62 10.56 -3.70
C VAL A 110 14.82 11.01 -4.91
N LEU A 111 14.59 10.12 -5.87
CA LEU A 111 13.82 10.42 -7.08
C LEU A 111 12.37 10.79 -6.74
N THR A 112 11.76 10.07 -5.80
CA THR A 112 10.41 10.34 -5.30
C THR A 112 10.33 11.71 -4.65
N GLY A 113 11.26 12.03 -3.76
CA GLY A 113 11.32 13.31 -3.07
C GLY A 113 11.47 14.49 -4.02
N HIS A 114 12.33 14.37 -5.04
CA HIS A 114 12.46 15.38 -6.08
C HIS A 114 11.19 15.56 -6.91
N ALA A 115 10.50 14.48 -7.24
CA ALA A 115 9.27 14.55 -8.02
C ALA A 115 8.12 15.15 -7.20
N LEU A 116 7.91 14.67 -5.97
CA LEU A 116 6.81 15.11 -5.10
C LEU A 116 6.99 16.53 -4.59
N SER A 117 8.23 17.00 -4.34
CA SER A 117 8.49 18.38 -3.90
C SER A 117 8.08 19.47 -4.90
N ARG A 118 7.69 19.10 -6.11
CA ARG A 118 7.14 19.99 -7.14
C ARG A 118 5.64 20.24 -6.95
N HIS A 119 5.00 19.48 -6.07
CA HIS A 119 3.57 19.54 -5.79
C HIS A 119 3.28 20.03 -4.38
N PRO A 120 2.14 20.68 -4.15
CA PRO A 120 1.71 21.03 -2.78
C PRO A 120 1.64 19.78 -1.89
N ARG A 121 2.15 19.89 -0.66
CA ARG A 121 2.29 18.76 0.27
C ARG A 121 0.95 18.07 0.59
N GLU A 122 -0.13 18.83 0.62
CA GLU A 122 -1.50 18.36 0.88
C GLU A 122 -2.11 17.56 -0.29
N LYS A 123 -1.45 17.48 -1.43
CA LYS A 123 -1.94 16.73 -2.59
C LYS A 123 -1.59 15.24 -2.57
N PHE A 124 -0.73 14.82 -1.64
CA PHE A 124 -0.26 13.44 -1.63
C PHE A 124 0.04 12.93 -0.23
N TYR A 125 -0.05 11.62 -0.10
CA TYR A 125 0.44 10.83 1.02
C TYR A 125 1.68 10.07 0.59
N VAL A 126 2.74 10.11 1.38
CA VAL A 126 3.95 9.35 1.14
C VAL A 126 4.12 8.26 2.18
N ALA A 127 4.31 7.04 1.69
CA ALA A 127 4.64 5.88 2.49
C ALA A 127 6.09 5.46 2.25
N THR A 128 6.83 5.25 3.32
CA THR A 128 8.13 4.56 3.28
C THR A 128 8.22 3.54 4.40
N LYS A 129 9.37 2.90 4.57
CA LYS A 129 9.44 1.69 5.39
C LYS A 129 10.65 1.68 6.31
N MET A 130 10.45 1.18 7.52
CA MET A 130 11.55 0.80 8.41
C MET A 130 12.29 -0.40 7.81
N SER A 131 13.38 -0.15 7.11
CA SER A 131 14.17 -1.18 6.42
C SER A 131 15.35 -1.65 7.27
N ASN A 132 15.08 -2.08 8.50
CA ASN A 132 16.08 -2.55 9.47
C ASN A 132 16.27 -4.08 9.44
N GLN A 133 16.41 -4.71 8.28
CA GLN A 133 16.57 -6.16 8.15
C GLN A 133 17.86 -6.71 8.75
N GLN A 134 18.90 -5.88 8.88
CA GLN A 134 20.18 -6.28 9.46
C GLN A 134 20.20 -6.03 10.98
N GLN A 135 20.64 -7.00 11.76
CA GLN A 135 20.65 -6.95 13.22
C GLN A 135 21.34 -5.69 13.81
N ARG A 136 22.38 -5.19 13.16
CA ARG A 136 23.07 -3.95 13.55
C ARG A 136 22.18 -2.70 13.48
N LEU A 137 21.04 -2.78 12.80
CA LEU A 137 20.07 -1.68 12.64
C LEU A 137 18.86 -1.80 13.58
N TRP A 138 18.92 -2.70 14.59
CA TRP A 138 17.77 -2.94 15.46
C TRP A 138 17.70 -1.99 16.66
N SER A 139 18.77 -1.23 16.95
CA SER A 139 18.72 -0.24 18.03
C SER A 139 17.75 0.90 17.69
N PHE A 140 17.29 1.57 18.72
CA PHE A 140 16.42 2.75 18.55
C PHE A 140 17.13 3.85 17.74
N GLU A 141 18.39 4.11 18.07
CA GLU A 141 19.20 5.14 17.41
C GLU A 141 19.37 4.86 15.91
N GLU A 142 19.67 3.62 15.54
CA GLU A 142 19.79 3.22 14.14
C GLU A 142 18.46 3.28 13.40
N SER A 143 17.38 2.81 14.06
CA SER A 143 16.03 2.89 13.47
C SER A 143 15.57 4.34 13.29
N LYS A 144 15.87 5.21 14.27
CA LYS A 144 15.62 6.65 14.19
C LYS A 144 16.42 7.29 13.05
N ALA A 145 17.69 6.95 12.93
CA ALA A 145 18.54 7.45 11.85
C ALA A 145 18.06 6.97 10.46
N LEU A 146 17.47 5.78 10.35
CA LEU A 146 16.82 5.33 9.11
C LEU A 146 15.63 6.22 8.75
N TYR A 147 14.78 6.53 9.72
CA TYR A 147 13.63 7.41 9.54
C TYR A 147 14.04 8.82 9.10
N GLU A 148 15.00 9.42 9.79
CA GLU A 148 15.50 10.76 9.49
C GLU A 148 16.11 10.84 8.09
N ARG A 149 16.89 9.84 7.68
CA ARG A 149 17.43 9.75 6.32
C ARG A 149 16.33 9.61 5.25
N SER A 150 15.25 8.91 5.58
CA SER A 150 14.10 8.81 4.67
C SER A 150 13.40 10.16 4.48
N MET A 151 13.19 10.92 5.56
CA MET A 151 12.62 12.27 5.47
C MET A 151 13.51 13.20 4.63
N GLU A 152 14.82 13.16 4.85
CA GLU A 152 15.78 13.97 4.10
C GLU A 152 15.74 13.66 2.59
N ARG A 153 15.74 12.35 2.22
CA ARG A 153 15.68 11.91 0.82
C ARG A 153 14.36 12.25 0.16
N LEU A 154 13.28 12.07 0.89
CA LEU A 154 11.93 12.38 0.44
C LEU A 154 11.63 13.89 0.43
N LYS A 155 12.46 14.70 1.08
CA LYS A 155 12.29 16.17 1.21
C LYS A 155 10.95 16.54 1.84
N VAL A 156 10.59 15.84 2.91
CA VAL A 156 9.33 16.05 3.64
C VAL A 156 9.60 16.31 5.11
N ASP A 157 8.75 17.09 5.75
CA ASP A 157 8.81 17.39 7.19
C ASP A 157 8.19 16.26 8.02
N TYR A 158 7.35 15.43 7.40
CA TYR A 158 6.72 14.25 7.99
C TYR A 158 6.41 13.20 6.92
N ILE A 159 6.38 11.94 7.36
CA ILE A 159 5.98 10.78 6.57
C ILE A 159 4.56 10.41 7.00
N ASP A 160 3.63 10.25 6.04
CA ASP A 160 2.23 9.93 6.34
C ASP A 160 2.10 8.48 6.81
N TYR A 161 2.81 7.55 6.18
CA TYR A 161 2.76 6.12 6.49
C TYR A 161 4.16 5.53 6.61
N TYR A 162 4.52 5.10 7.82
CA TYR A 162 5.80 4.43 8.07
C TYR A 162 5.58 2.96 8.37
N LEU A 163 5.88 2.11 7.39
CA LEU A 163 5.55 0.70 7.40
C LEU A 163 6.71 -0.15 7.92
N LEU A 164 6.39 -1.30 8.52
CA LEU A 164 7.41 -2.31 8.84
C LEU A 164 7.78 -3.09 7.57
N HIS A 165 9.06 -3.04 7.18
CA HIS A 165 9.50 -3.63 5.91
C HIS A 165 9.83 -5.11 6.07
N SER A 166 9.22 -5.96 5.24
CA SER A 166 9.50 -7.41 5.20
C SER A 166 9.30 -8.07 6.56
N ILE A 167 8.07 -8.09 7.04
CA ILE A 167 7.67 -8.75 8.29
C ILE A 167 7.70 -10.27 8.05
N GLY A 168 8.89 -10.84 7.87
CA GLY A 168 9.13 -12.28 7.69
C GLY A 168 10.10 -12.77 8.75
N GLY A 169 10.08 -14.07 9.00
CA GLY A 169 10.89 -14.71 10.02
C GLY A 169 10.10 -15.09 11.28
N GLY A 170 10.77 -15.72 12.25
CA GLY A 170 10.14 -16.12 13.50
C GLY A 170 9.84 -14.93 14.43
N MET A 171 9.06 -15.20 15.49
CA MET A 171 8.72 -14.19 16.52
C MET A 171 9.93 -13.53 17.15
N ASP A 172 11.05 -14.25 17.28
CA ASP A 172 12.29 -13.71 17.85
C ASP A 172 12.91 -12.64 16.96
N THR A 173 12.85 -12.84 15.64
CA THR A 173 13.28 -11.83 14.66
C THR A 173 12.40 -10.58 14.71
N LEU A 174 11.09 -10.75 14.84
CA LEU A 174 10.16 -9.63 14.95
C LEU A 174 10.38 -8.86 16.25
N ARG A 175 10.56 -9.56 17.37
CA ARG A 175 10.88 -8.94 18.66
C ARG A 175 12.15 -8.12 18.59
N GLY A 176 13.26 -8.71 18.11
CA GLY A 176 14.54 -8.02 18.02
C GLY A 176 14.49 -6.80 17.10
N ARG A 177 13.72 -6.85 16.02
CA ARG A 177 13.61 -5.74 15.05
C ARG A 177 12.73 -4.59 15.53
N PHE A 178 11.65 -4.87 16.25
CA PHE A 178 10.58 -3.90 16.46
C PHE A 178 10.15 -3.71 17.92
N LEU A 179 10.41 -4.69 18.79
CA LEU A 179 9.90 -4.67 20.15
C LEU A 179 11.01 -4.69 21.21
N ASP A 180 12.13 -5.36 20.93
CA ASP A 180 13.18 -5.61 21.91
C ASP A 180 14.51 -4.98 21.47
N ASN A 181 14.60 -3.67 21.64
CA ASN A 181 15.86 -2.92 21.45
C ASN A 181 16.77 -2.98 22.71
N GLY A 182 16.60 -4.00 23.55
CA GLY A 182 17.38 -4.18 24.78
C GLY A 182 16.97 -3.28 25.95
N GLN A 183 15.95 -2.43 25.79
CA GLN A 183 15.51 -1.49 26.80
C GLN A 183 14.01 -1.56 27.15
N HIS A 184 13.25 -2.55 26.67
CA HIS A 184 11.80 -2.69 26.90
C HIS A 184 10.97 -1.43 26.62
N ARG A 185 11.46 -0.55 25.76
CA ARG A 185 10.73 0.64 25.33
C ARG A 185 10.15 0.40 23.93
N PRO A 186 8.84 0.55 23.73
CA PRO A 186 8.32 0.64 22.36
C PRO A 186 9.07 1.76 21.65
N LEU A 187 9.43 1.53 20.39
CA LEU A 187 10.03 2.56 19.54
C LEU A 187 9.05 3.73 19.45
N GLY A 188 9.18 4.67 20.40
CA GLY A 188 8.39 5.90 20.45
C GLY A 188 8.90 6.85 19.37
N PHE A 189 8.53 6.60 18.13
CA PHE A 189 8.65 7.66 17.12
C PHE A 189 7.65 8.75 17.49
N PRO A 190 8.02 10.03 17.38
CA PRO A 190 7.05 11.10 17.42
C PRO A 190 6.16 10.96 16.19
N LEU A 191 5.11 10.16 16.34
CA LEU A 191 4.12 9.93 15.31
C LEU A 191 3.21 11.16 15.28
N GLY A 192 3.51 12.09 14.42
CA GLY A 192 2.51 13.03 13.92
C GLY A 192 1.58 12.34 12.92
N GLY A 193 1.25 11.07 13.13
CA GLY A 193 0.38 10.29 12.28
C GLY A 193 0.08 8.95 12.93
N VAL A 194 -1.18 8.65 13.03
CA VAL A 194 -1.76 7.47 13.66
C VAL A 194 -1.16 6.19 13.09
N ILE A 195 -0.48 5.39 13.94
CA ILE A 195 -0.39 3.95 13.69
C ILE A 195 -1.72 3.36 14.19
N SER A 196 -2.59 2.99 13.31
CA SER A 196 -3.73 2.11 13.57
C SER A 196 -3.41 0.71 13.09
#